data_246c1ac8ab7f042ae83d17183ee24bc1
#
_entry.id   246c1ac8ab7f042ae83d17183ee24bc1
#
_cell.length_a   1.000
_cell.length_b   1.000
_cell.length_c   1.000
_cell.angle_alpha   90.00
_cell.angle_beta   90.00
_cell.angle_gamma   90.00
#
_symmetry.space_group_name_H-M   'P 1'
#
loop_
_entity.id
_entity.type
_entity.pdbx_description
1 polymer ?
#
loop_
_entity_poly.entity_id
_entity_poly.type
_entity_poly.pdbx_seq_one_letter_code
_entity_poly.pdbx_strand_id
1 'polypeptide(L)'
;MAGKKRRVRVAHELPKTRRLAIKKALAEHETEARPEWDRTSEWKDIRFLRKRIKRGEMRTIDMPLLKVEMGDSWPIPVTVFHGVRPGPVVTIIGGTHGNELTGPSACTNLLSSIFTGPDGALDPSTMAGTVRIVPVLNLPGYRSKSSYFPEG
;
A
#
# COMPACT_ATOMS: atom_id res chain seq x y z
N MET A 1 -3.89 -41.40 12.67
CA MET A 1 -4.07 -40.93 11.30
C MET A 1 -3.50 -39.50 11.18
N ALA A 2 -2.33 -39.32 10.57
CA ALA A 2 -1.62 -38.06 10.50
C ALA A 2 -2.03 -37.30 9.21
N GLY A 3 -2.71 -36.17 9.40
CA GLY A 3 -3.14 -35.30 8.31
C GLY A 3 -1.94 -34.59 7.66
N LYS A 4 -1.63 -34.91 6.41
CA LYS A 4 -0.64 -34.22 5.58
C LYS A 4 -1.05 -32.77 5.35
N LYS A 5 -0.32 -31.81 5.96
CA LYS A 5 -0.40 -30.39 5.62
C LYS A 5 0.07 -30.19 4.17
N ARG A 6 -0.84 -29.86 3.26
CA ARG A 6 -0.51 -29.41 1.91
C ARG A 6 0.24 -28.08 2.02
N ARG A 7 1.55 -28.10 1.73
CA ARG A 7 2.31 -26.87 1.44
C ARG A 7 1.82 -26.31 0.10
N VAL A 8 1.17 -25.16 0.14
CA VAL A 8 0.90 -24.37 -1.08
C VAL A 8 2.25 -23.84 -1.55
N ARG A 9 2.77 -24.39 -2.64
CA ARG A 9 3.91 -23.82 -3.37
C ARG A 9 3.37 -22.67 -4.20
N VAL A 10 3.55 -21.43 -3.77
CA VAL A 10 3.43 -20.24 -4.59
C VAL A 10 4.83 -19.64 -4.66
N ALA A 11 5.59 -20.06 -5.64
CA ALA A 11 6.80 -19.38 -6.08
C ALA A 11 6.89 -19.61 -7.58
N HIS A 12 6.22 -18.78 -8.37
CA HIS A 12 6.61 -18.54 -9.73
C HIS A 12 7.91 -17.74 -9.70
N GLU A 13 9.04 -18.46 -9.72
CA GLU A 13 10.32 -17.79 -9.99
C GLU A 13 10.25 -17.16 -11.37
N LEU A 14 10.45 -15.85 -11.45
CA LEU A 14 10.56 -15.17 -12.74
C LEU A 14 11.63 -15.84 -13.61
N PRO A 15 11.40 -15.98 -14.93
CA PRO A 15 12.42 -16.45 -15.86
C PRO A 15 13.73 -15.67 -15.67
N LYS A 16 14.86 -16.38 -15.75
CA LYS A 16 16.21 -15.78 -15.55
C LYS A 16 16.43 -14.53 -16.44
N THR A 17 15.89 -14.54 -17.66
CA THR A 17 15.92 -13.40 -18.58
C THR A 17 15.22 -12.16 -18.03
N ARG A 18 14.09 -12.32 -17.36
CA ARG A 18 13.32 -11.21 -16.77
C ARG A 18 14.01 -10.66 -15.52
N ARG A 19 14.63 -11.52 -14.70
CA ARG A 19 15.48 -11.10 -13.57
C ARG A 19 16.69 -10.29 -14.04
N LEU A 20 17.30 -10.69 -15.15
CA LEU A 20 18.45 -10.00 -15.73
C LEU A 20 18.04 -8.62 -16.28
N ALA A 21 16.89 -8.54 -16.96
CA ALA A 21 16.33 -7.28 -17.46
C ALA A 21 16.02 -6.30 -16.33
N ILE A 22 15.41 -6.79 -15.23
CA ILE A 22 15.14 -5.97 -14.04
C ILE A 22 16.44 -5.50 -13.39
N LYS A 23 17.44 -6.37 -13.23
CA LYS A 23 18.76 -5.99 -12.68
C LYS A 23 19.44 -4.95 -13.56
N LYS A 24 19.35 -5.07 -14.89
CA LYS A 24 19.92 -4.12 -15.83
C LYS A 24 19.22 -2.76 -15.75
N ALA A 25 17.88 -2.75 -15.74
CA ALA A 25 17.09 -1.53 -15.57
C ALA A 25 17.37 -0.84 -14.22
N LEU A 26 17.52 -1.59 -13.14
CA LEU A 26 17.90 -1.03 -11.83
C LEU A 26 19.32 -0.45 -11.84
N ALA A 27 20.27 -1.10 -12.52
CA ALA A 27 21.64 -0.59 -12.64
C ALA A 27 21.72 0.66 -13.53
N GLU A 28 20.91 0.73 -14.59
CA GLU A 28 20.80 1.93 -15.44
C GLU A 28 20.19 3.11 -14.68
N HIS A 29 19.21 2.88 -13.83
CA HIS A 29 18.66 3.90 -12.92
C HIS A 29 19.65 4.34 -11.82
N GLU A 30 20.58 3.50 -11.44
CA GLU A 30 21.64 3.85 -10.47
C GLU A 30 22.69 4.82 -11.05
N THR A 31 22.80 4.90 -12.38
CA THR A 31 23.75 5.80 -13.08
C THR A 31 23.15 7.17 -13.41
N GLU A 32 21.83 7.32 -13.38
CA GLU A 32 21.20 8.64 -13.49
C GLU A 32 21.44 9.45 -12.22
N ALA A 33 21.75 10.75 -12.39
CA ALA A 33 21.97 11.64 -11.25
C ALA A 33 20.74 11.60 -10.33
N ARG A 34 20.92 11.06 -9.13
CA ARG A 34 19.84 10.91 -8.15
C ARG A 34 19.21 12.26 -7.85
N PRO A 35 17.88 12.38 -7.89
CA PRO A 35 17.20 13.60 -7.53
C PRO A 35 17.56 14.01 -6.09
N GLU A 36 17.50 15.31 -5.78
CA GLU A 36 17.95 15.86 -4.50
C GLU A 36 17.29 15.19 -3.28
N TRP A 37 15.99 14.80 -3.39
CA TRP A 37 15.27 14.08 -2.34
C TRP A 37 15.82 12.66 -2.09
N ASP A 38 16.50 12.05 -3.05
CA ASP A 38 17.15 10.72 -2.91
C ASP A 38 18.52 10.82 -2.23
N ARG A 39 19.08 12.02 -2.09
CA ARG A 39 20.37 12.28 -1.46
C ARG A 39 20.30 12.49 0.04
N THR A 40 19.10 12.60 0.60
CA THR A 40 18.94 12.82 2.04
C THR A 40 19.33 11.58 2.82
N SER A 41 20.27 11.75 3.71
CA SER A 41 21.21 10.78 4.27
C SER A 41 20.62 9.65 5.13
N GLU A 42 19.34 9.66 5.49
CA GLU A 42 18.85 8.69 6.45
C GLU A 42 17.39 8.29 6.18
N TRP A 43 17.21 7.42 5.18
CA TRP A 43 15.93 6.74 5.01
C TRP A 43 15.68 5.83 6.21
N LYS A 44 14.76 6.22 7.07
CA LYS A 44 14.47 5.54 8.34
C LYS A 44 13.06 4.92 8.33
N ASP A 45 12.83 4.05 9.28
CA ASP A 45 11.47 3.63 9.62
C ASP A 45 10.59 4.86 9.90
N ILE A 46 9.34 4.80 9.46
CA ILE A 46 8.37 5.89 9.65
C ILE A 46 7.40 5.59 10.79
N ARG A 47 6.76 6.66 11.28
CA ARG A 47 5.60 6.54 12.16
C ARG A 47 4.36 7.05 11.43
N PHE A 48 3.32 6.22 11.43
CA PHE A 48 2.00 6.59 10.91
C PHE A 48 0.95 6.19 11.94
N LEU A 49 0.09 7.13 12.34
CA LEU A 49 -0.92 6.93 13.40
C LEU A 49 -0.34 6.22 14.65
N ARG A 50 0.79 6.71 15.16
CA ARG A 50 1.54 6.16 16.31
C ARG A 50 2.10 4.73 16.11
N LYS A 51 1.88 4.10 14.97
CA LYS A 51 2.47 2.79 14.64
C LYS A 51 3.78 3.00 13.88
N ARG A 52 4.82 2.24 14.27
CA ARG A 52 6.10 2.20 13.55
C ARG A 52 5.96 1.26 12.38
N ILE A 53 6.42 1.68 11.22
CA ILE A 53 6.50 0.89 9.99
C ILE A 53 7.98 0.87 9.58
N LYS A 54 8.52 -0.33 9.48
CA LYS A 54 9.93 -0.52 9.13
C LYS A 54 10.14 -0.34 7.63
N ARG A 55 11.37 -0.08 7.24
CA ARG A 55 11.77 -0.15 5.83
C ARG A 55 11.54 -1.55 5.29
N GLY A 56 11.00 -1.65 4.09
CA GLY A 56 10.65 -2.92 3.46
C GLY A 56 9.39 -3.57 4.05
N GLU A 57 8.57 -2.82 4.80
CA GLU A 57 7.35 -3.34 5.45
C GLU A 57 6.08 -2.80 4.78
N MET A 58 5.12 -3.69 4.59
CA MET A 58 3.72 -3.34 4.32
C MET A 58 2.92 -3.52 5.62
N ARG A 59 2.08 -2.55 5.95
CA ARG A 59 1.22 -2.62 7.13
C ARG A 59 -0.11 -1.93 6.88
N THR A 60 -1.20 -2.60 7.23
CA THR A 60 -2.52 -1.97 7.30
C THR A 60 -2.77 -1.45 8.72
N ILE A 61 -3.24 -0.22 8.83
CA ILE A 61 -3.49 0.48 10.08
C ILE A 61 -4.89 1.07 10.00
N ASP A 62 -5.68 0.84 11.01
CA ASP A 62 -6.99 1.44 11.15
C ASP A 62 -6.86 2.91 11.60
N MET A 63 -7.25 3.81 10.72
CA MET A 63 -7.33 5.24 11.03
C MET A 63 -8.65 5.48 11.75
N PRO A 64 -8.62 6.01 13.00
CA PRO A 64 -9.85 6.30 13.72
C PRO A 64 -10.61 7.40 12.99
N LEU A 65 -11.85 7.12 12.61
CA LEU A 65 -12.80 8.15 12.20
C LEU A 65 -13.32 8.87 13.44
N LEU A 66 -13.75 10.12 13.29
CA LEU A 66 -14.40 10.86 14.36
C LEU A 66 -15.52 10.03 15.00
N LYS A 67 -15.59 10.02 16.31
CA LYS A 67 -16.70 9.35 17.01
C LYS A 67 -18.01 9.95 16.54
N VAL A 68 -18.82 9.14 15.90
CA VAL A 68 -20.23 9.49 15.68
C VAL A 68 -20.92 9.44 17.02
N GLU A 69 -21.87 10.33 17.29
CA GLU A 69 -22.53 10.50 18.60
C GLU A 69 -23.15 9.22 19.18
N MET A 70 -23.35 8.19 18.36
CA MET A 70 -23.90 6.89 18.78
C MET A 70 -22.86 5.85 19.23
N GLY A 71 -21.61 6.25 19.45
CA GLY A 71 -20.58 5.37 20.04
C GLY A 71 -19.87 4.43 19.09
N ASP A 72 -20.31 4.28 17.84
CA ASP A 72 -19.64 3.44 16.84
C ASP A 72 -18.49 4.19 16.18
N SER A 73 -17.28 3.72 16.42
CA SER A 73 -16.09 4.16 15.71
C SER A 73 -15.89 3.26 14.48
N TRP A 74 -16.03 3.82 13.29
CA TRP A 74 -15.74 3.09 12.06
C TRP A 74 -14.32 3.43 11.61
N PRO A 75 -13.36 2.51 11.80
CA PRO A 75 -12.01 2.76 11.37
C PRO A 75 -11.94 2.69 9.84
N ILE A 76 -11.12 3.60 9.27
CA ILE A 76 -10.76 3.56 7.85
C ILE A 76 -9.44 2.79 7.73
N PRO A 77 -9.40 1.65 7.03
CA PRO A 77 -8.16 0.93 6.82
C PRO A 77 -7.25 1.72 5.86
N VAL A 78 -6.02 1.95 6.28
CA VAL A 78 -4.97 2.57 5.48
C VAL A 78 -3.84 1.56 5.35
N THR A 79 -3.56 1.10 4.14
CA THR A 79 -2.41 0.25 3.87
C THR A 79 -1.22 1.09 3.47
N VAL A 80 -0.11 0.93 4.19
CA VAL A 80 1.13 1.66 3.98
C VAL A 80 2.21 0.69 3.52
N PHE A 81 2.83 1.00 2.38
CA PHE A 81 4.00 0.35 1.84
C PHE A 81 5.18 1.29 2.06
N HIS A 82 6.15 0.88 2.87
CA HIS A 82 7.34 1.69 3.13
C HIS A 82 8.56 0.99 2.53
N GLY A 83 9.03 1.53 1.42
CA GLY A 83 10.13 0.95 0.65
C GLY A 83 11.47 0.93 1.39
N VAL A 84 12.39 0.14 0.89
CA VAL A 84 13.76 0.04 1.43
C VAL A 84 14.64 1.22 1.05
N ARG A 85 14.29 1.96 -0.01
CA ARG A 85 15.07 3.09 -0.54
C ARG A 85 14.35 4.42 -0.33
N PRO A 86 15.08 5.53 -0.21
CA PRO A 86 14.50 6.87 -0.20
C PRO A 86 13.62 7.11 -1.42
N GLY A 87 12.59 7.94 -1.27
CA GLY A 87 11.71 8.28 -2.36
C GLY A 87 10.51 9.13 -1.91
N PRO A 88 9.64 9.49 -2.84
CA PRO A 88 8.48 10.31 -2.55
C PRO A 88 7.47 9.56 -1.67
N VAL A 89 6.60 10.35 -1.03
CA VAL A 89 5.40 9.83 -0.35
C VAL A 89 4.20 10.08 -1.23
N VAL A 90 3.53 9.00 -1.65
CA VAL A 90 2.31 9.06 -2.47
C VAL A 90 1.15 8.54 -1.65
N THR A 91 0.01 9.23 -1.70
CA THR A 91 -1.23 8.75 -1.09
C THR A 91 -2.29 8.59 -2.17
N ILE A 92 -2.85 7.39 -2.27
CA ILE A 92 -3.92 7.04 -3.20
C ILE A 92 -5.19 6.88 -2.38
N ILE A 93 -6.23 7.61 -2.75
CA ILE A 93 -7.50 7.65 -2.02
C ILE A 93 -8.63 7.29 -2.98
N GLY A 94 -9.42 6.28 -2.61
CA GLY A 94 -10.68 5.94 -3.25
C GLY A 94 -11.87 6.30 -2.38
N GLY A 95 -13.08 6.24 -2.95
CA GLY A 95 -14.33 6.39 -2.22
C GLY A 95 -14.48 7.71 -1.46
N THR A 96 -14.06 8.82 -2.05
CA THR A 96 -14.34 10.18 -1.52
C THR A 96 -15.83 10.45 -1.56
N HIS A 97 -16.49 10.08 -2.66
CA HIS A 97 -17.95 9.98 -2.73
C HIS A 97 -18.35 8.52 -2.50
N GLY A 98 -19.28 8.29 -1.58
CA GLY A 98 -19.62 6.94 -1.14
C GLY A 98 -20.35 6.09 -2.18
N ASN A 99 -21.03 6.71 -3.15
CA ASN A 99 -21.72 6.02 -4.24
C ASN A 99 -20.82 5.72 -5.46
N GLU A 100 -19.57 6.19 -5.48
CA GLU A 100 -18.61 5.96 -6.57
C GLU A 100 -17.76 4.73 -6.28
N LEU A 101 -17.96 3.64 -7.02
CA LEU A 101 -17.31 2.35 -6.78
C LEU A 101 -15.99 2.19 -7.52
N THR A 102 -15.71 3.00 -8.54
CA THR A 102 -14.50 2.86 -9.38
C THR A 102 -13.23 3.07 -8.58
N GLY A 103 -13.18 4.12 -7.74
CA GLY A 103 -12.03 4.41 -6.88
C GLY A 103 -11.74 3.29 -5.87
N PRO A 104 -12.74 2.86 -5.07
CA PRO A 104 -12.60 1.70 -4.18
C PRO A 104 -12.12 0.44 -4.89
N SER A 105 -12.69 0.12 -6.06
CA SER A 105 -12.30 -1.05 -6.85
C SER A 105 -10.85 -0.95 -7.34
N ALA A 106 -10.43 0.21 -7.84
CA ALA A 106 -9.04 0.44 -8.25
C ALA A 106 -8.06 0.27 -7.08
N CYS A 107 -8.37 0.85 -5.92
CA CYS A 107 -7.56 0.69 -4.71
C CYS A 107 -7.47 -0.78 -4.25
N THR A 108 -8.59 -1.50 -4.29
CA THR A 108 -8.64 -2.92 -3.93
C THR A 108 -7.81 -3.76 -4.90
N ASN A 109 -7.85 -3.45 -6.19
CA ASN A 109 -7.00 -4.11 -7.19
C ASN A 109 -5.51 -3.85 -6.92
N LEU A 110 -5.12 -2.60 -6.58
CA LEU A 110 -3.74 -2.29 -6.21
C LEU A 110 -3.27 -3.05 -4.96
N LEU A 111 -4.16 -3.39 -4.06
CA LEU A 111 -3.88 -4.19 -2.87
C LEU A 111 -3.87 -5.69 -3.14
N SER A 112 -4.18 -6.12 -4.36
CA SER A 112 -4.15 -7.54 -4.73
C SER A 112 -2.71 -8.08 -4.79
N SER A 113 -2.55 -9.41 -4.68
CA SER A 113 -1.26 -10.07 -4.72
C SER A 113 -0.46 -9.85 -6.01
N ILE A 114 -1.13 -9.46 -7.11
CA ILE A 114 -0.47 -9.14 -8.39
C ILE A 114 0.43 -7.91 -8.24
N PHE A 115 0.02 -6.92 -7.44
CA PHE A 115 0.76 -5.68 -7.25
C PHE A 115 1.59 -5.66 -5.97
N THR A 116 1.22 -6.42 -4.94
CA THR A 116 1.83 -6.39 -3.61
C THR A 116 2.75 -7.57 -3.31
N GLY A 117 2.73 -8.59 -4.16
CA GLY A 117 3.60 -9.77 -4.00
C GLY A 117 5.04 -9.50 -4.46
N PRO A 118 5.93 -10.48 -4.28
CA PRO A 118 7.27 -10.45 -4.84
C PRO A 118 7.21 -10.18 -6.34
N ASP A 119 7.99 -9.21 -6.80
CA ASP A 119 7.99 -8.70 -8.18
C ASP A 119 6.78 -7.83 -8.56
N GLY A 120 5.88 -7.53 -7.63
CA GLY A 120 4.80 -6.54 -7.81
C GLY A 120 5.33 -5.10 -7.78
N ALA A 121 4.59 -4.17 -8.39
CA ALA A 121 4.96 -2.75 -8.38
C ALA A 121 4.97 -2.13 -6.96
N LEU A 122 4.25 -2.74 -6.02
CA LEU A 122 4.14 -2.31 -4.62
C LEU A 122 4.84 -3.29 -3.66
N ASP A 123 5.94 -3.91 -4.09
CA ASP A 123 6.78 -4.70 -3.19
C ASP A 123 7.68 -3.77 -2.36
N PRO A 124 7.42 -3.60 -1.04
CA PRO A 124 8.22 -2.71 -0.22
C PRO A 124 9.67 -3.15 -0.07
N SER A 125 9.99 -4.43 -0.34
CA SER A 125 11.37 -4.92 -0.30
C SER A 125 12.24 -4.43 -1.46
N THR A 126 11.64 -3.90 -2.51
CA THR A 126 12.34 -3.44 -3.72
C THR A 126 12.04 -1.99 -4.08
N MET A 127 10.91 -1.44 -3.62
CA MET A 127 10.47 -0.10 -3.99
C MET A 127 11.25 1.02 -3.30
N ALA A 128 11.19 2.22 -3.87
CA ALA A 128 11.62 3.48 -3.28
C ALA A 128 10.41 4.28 -2.81
N GLY A 129 10.57 5.03 -1.71
CA GLY A 129 9.51 5.89 -1.19
C GLY A 129 8.47 5.17 -0.33
N THR A 130 7.34 5.82 -0.18
CA THR A 130 6.21 5.32 0.63
C THR A 130 4.93 5.48 -0.15
N VAL A 131 4.14 4.41 -0.25
CA VAL A 131 2.79 4.46 -0.81
C VAL A 131 1.79 4.19 0.30
N ARG A 132 0.75 5.02 0.39
CA ARG A 132 -0.40 4.84 1.28
C ARG A 132 -1.64 4.66 0.43
N ILE A 133 -2.44 3.64 0.73
CA ILE A 133 -3.68 3.37 0.01
C ILE A 133 -4.83 3.38 0.98
N VAL A 134 -5.82 4.23 0.69
CA VAL A 134 -7.09 4.36 1.42
C VAL A 134 -8.21 3.94 0.47
N PRO A 135 -8.69 2.70 0.52
CA PRO A 135 -9.68 2.21 -0.44
C PRO A 135 -11.00 2.97 -0.40
N VAL A 136 -11.47 3.32 0.80
CA VAL A 136 -12.72 4.06 0.98
C VAL A 136 -12.51 5.12 2.06
N LEU A 137 -12.44 6.38 1.66
CA LEU A 137 -12.29 7.48 2.60
C LEU A 137 -13.63 7.80 3.30
N ASN A 138 -14.70 7.92 2.53
CA ASN A 138 -16.05 8.17 3.03
C ASN A 138 -16.78 6.84 3.28
N LEU A 139 -16.36 6.12 4.33
CA LEU A 139 -16.93 4.83 4.66
C LEU A 139 -18.43 4.91 5.02
N PRO A 140 -18.92 5.90 5.76
CA PRO A 140 -20.37 6.08 6.01
C PRO A 140 -21.16 6.28 4.71
N GLY A 141 -20.72 7.20 3.84
CA GLY A 141 -21.37 7.41 2.54
C GLY A 141 -21.34 6.17 1.66
N TYR A 142 -20.24 5.41 1.68
CA TYR A 142 -20.13 4.16 0.94
C TYR A 142 -21.16 3.12 1.40
N ARG A 143 -21.40 2.99 2.70
CA ARG A 143 -22.40 2.08 3.27
C ARG A 143 -23.83 2.49 2.97
N SER A 144 -24.11 3.80 3.03
CA SER A 144 -25.43 4.37 2.74
C SER A 144 -25.66 4.64 1.24
N LYS A 145 -24.66 4.38 0.38
CA LYS A 145 -24.68 4.70 -1.05
C LYS A 145 -24.95 6.20 -1.33
N SER A 146 -24.47 7.05 -0.45
CA SER A 146 -24.57 8.51 -0.55
C SER A 146 -23.28 9.11 -1.09
N SER A 147 -23.40 10.17 -1.91
CA SER A 147 -22.22 10.93 -2.38
C SER A 147 -21.51 11.63 -1.23
N TYR A 148 -22.27 12.15 -0.29
CA TYR A 148 -21.75 12.92 0.83
C TYR A 148 -21.67 12.08 2.10
N PHE A 149 -20.97 12.61 3.07
CA PHE A 149 -21.00 12.08 4.42
C PHE A 149 -22.44 12.22 4.95
N PRO A 150 -23.08 11.16 5.47
CA PRO A 150 -24.40 11.28 6.03
C PRO A 150 -24.36 12.29 7.17
N GLU A 151 -25.19 13.31 7.07
CA GLU A 151 -25.46 14.20 8.20
C GLU A 151 -26.23 13.39 9.25
N GLY A 152 -25.77 13.43 10.51
CA GLY A 152 -26.41 12.76 11.63
C GLY A 152 -27.72 13.41 12.03
#